data_8c36d6fd6582f9cdfd814e9260b9fff7
#
_entry.id   8c36d6fd6582f9cdfd814e9260b9fff7
#
_cell.length_a   1.000
_cell.length_b   1.000
_cell.length_c   1.000
_cell.angle_alpha   90.00
_cell.angle_beta   90.00
_cell.angle_gamma   90.00
#
_symmetry.space_group_name_H-M   'P 1'
#
loop_
_entity.id
_entity.type
_entity.pdbx_description
1 polymer ?
#
loop_
_entity_poly.entity_id
_entity_poly.type
_entity_poly.pdbx_seq_one_letter_code
_entity_poly.pdbx_strand_id
1 'polypeptide(L)'
;MTDAARKKRVSSGISQLDHLLGDLFIGDNVLWYEDAGSFSAAFCVHFIRESLAHKKPIIYVSFDRSPKNVVTFLGPLAESQNFTILDCFTNGKGDRSGVFNKFYEKDGAQWPYQVIKVNDPANPAQVGEAIYGLHGNLSGDIRFIMDSLTGMQDLWGGEEQVTKFYARTCPRLYELDTIAYWIVEKGAHSSRLKANINKIAQVAIDLSVRNGKPALKILKAEKRDSKFLNEPQAFSCEETEIVFDLPRPLPGRFDLGARIKAVRKKQGLSQKELAEKAGVTPSSISQIEKNLIYPSLPALFRLAESLSIGVASFFEGLAAEAKGCVYRGSEGTGAALDKAPKGMVEGVRLLPPDLGETAIETYLLKIEPSCKLFNHFFSHKGEEMGYLLSGSLAVWVNGQRQEAGAGDLIYLRKETPEQWENSGDCVAELLWVKIR
;
A
#
# COMPACT_ATOMS: atom_id res chain seq x y z
N MET A 1 16.83 33.27 -7.32
CA MET A 1 16.42 31.86 -7.42
C MET A 1 14.95 31.82 -7.04
N THR A 2 14.12 31.85 -8.05
CA THR A 2 12.66 31.95 -7.95
C THR A 2 12.09 30.66 -7.39
N ASP A 3 11.21 30.82 -6.43
CA ASP A 3 10.39 29.84 -5.73
C ASP A 3 9.62 28.98 -6.73
N ALA A 4 10.19 27.82 -7.11
CA ALA A 4 9.47 26.83 -7.89
C ALA A 4 8.38 26.29 -6.95
N ALA A 5 7.15 26.74 -7.17
CA ALA A 5 5.96 26.36 -6.43
C ALA A 5 6.04 24.88 -6.06
N ARG A 6 6.08 24.59 -4.76
CA ARG A 6 6.17 23.24 -4.20
C ARG A 6 4.94 22.47 -4.70
N LYS A 7 5.10 21.62 -5.72
CA LYS A 7 3.99 20.85 -6.28
C LYS A 7 3.27 20.11 -5.15
N LYS A 8 1.94 20.11 -5.19
CA LYS A 8 1.11 19.47 -4.18
C LYS A 8 1.32 17.96 -4.21
N ARG A 9 1.61 17.38 -3.06
CA ARG A 9 1.76 15.93 -2.88
C ARG A 9 0.40 15.25 -2.86
N VAL A 10 0.35 14.05 -3.42
CA VAL A 10 -0.85 13.23 -3.49
C VAL A 10 -0.48 11.79 -3.16
N SER A 11 -1.31 11.13 -2.38
CA SER A 11 -1.13 9.71 -2.08
C SER A 11 -1.57 8.84 -3.26
N SER A 12 -0.87 7.73 -3.46
CA SER A 12 -1.27 6.64 -4.36
C SER A 12 -2.40 5.77 -3.78
N GLY A 13 -2.73 5.95 -2.50
CA GLY A 13 -3.60 5.07 -1.71
C GLY A 13 -2.85 3.92 -1.03
N ILE A 14 -1.52 3.84 -1.20
CA ILE A 14 -0.66 2.83 -0.59
C ILE A 14 0.52 3.53 0.07
N SER A 15 0.50 3.65 1.38
CA SER A 15 1.48 4.41 2.16
C SER A 15 2.93 3.94 1.93
N GLN A 16 3.13 2.63 1.74
CA GLN A 16 4.44 2.07 1.45
C GLN A 16 4.94 2.50 0.06
N LEU A 17 4.06 2.52 -0.95
CA LEU A 17 4.41 3.01 -2.28
C LEU A 17 4.74 4.51 -2.26
N ASP A 18 3.95 5.30 -1.54
CA ASP A 18 4.20 6.73 -1.36
C ASP A 18 5.58 6.98 -0.73
N HIS A 19 5.93 6.18 0.29
CA HIS A 19 7.26 6.24 0.91
C HIS A 19 8.38 5.85 -0.06
N LEU A 20 8.23 4.76 -0.81
CA LEU A 20 9.21 4.29 -1.78
C LEU A 20 9.42 5.30 -2.92
N LEU A 21 8.34 5.89 -3.40
CA LEU A 21 8.32 6.81 -4.51
C LEU A 21 8.73 8.24 -4.11
N GLY A 22 8.49 8.64 -2.85
CA GLY A 22 8.58 10.02 -2.37
C GLY A 22 7.34 10.83 -2.75
N ASP A 23 6.17 10.21 -2.65
CA ASP A 23 4.83 10.69 -3.03
C ASP A 23 4.62 10.87 -4.55
N LEU A 24 3.37 10.97 -4.95
CA LEU A 24 2.98 11.50 -6.25
C LEU A 24 2.86 13.02 -6.18
N PHE A 25 3.08 13.68 -7.31
CA PHE A 25 2.87 15.12 -7.42
C PHE A 25 1.80 15.42 -8.46
N ILE A 26 1.04 16.49 -8.24
CA ILE A 26 0.13 17.01 -9.24
C ILE A 26 0.93 17.27 -10.54
N GLY A 27 0.43 16.78 -11.67
CA GLY A 27 1.07 16.78 -12.96
C GLY A 27 1.81 15.49 -13.31
N ASP A 28 1.92 14.52 -12.41
CA ASP A 28 2.64 13.27 -12.71
C ASP A 28 1.90 12.41 -13.74
N ASN A 29 2.63 12.01 -14.76
CA ASN A 29 2.29 10.89 -15.62
C ASN A 29 3.13 9.69 -15.18
N VAL A 30 2.47 8.64 -14.74
CA VAL A 30 3.05 7.43 -14.15
C VAL A 30 2.91 6.28 -15.13
N LEU A 31 4.02 5.79 -15.65
CA LEU A 31 4.05 4.56 -16.45
C LEU A 31 4.10 3.35 -15.55
N TRP A 32 3.14 2.44 -15.75
CA TRP A 32 3.08 1.15 -15.10
C TRP A 32 3.43 0.06 -16.10
N TYR A 33 4.69 -0.35 -16.12
CA TYR A 33 5.15 -1.48 -16.92
C TYR A 33 4.78 -2.77 -16.22
N GLU A 34 4.01 -3.63 -16.88
CA GLU A 34 3.52 -4.87 -16.28
C GLU A 34 3.86 -6.12 -17.07
N ASP A 35 4.02 -7.23 -16.35
CA ASP A 35 3.96 -8.60 -16.87
C ASP A 35 2.61 -9.23 -16.50
N ALA A 36 2.20 -10.26 -17.20
CA ALA A 36 1.00 -11.00 -16.84
C ALA A 36 1.07 -11.49 -15.39
N GLY A 37 0.01 -11.22 -14.61
CA GLY A 37 -0.07 -11.59 -13.19
C GLY A 37 0.70 -10.68 -12.23
N SER A 38 1.13 -9.49 -12.67
CA SER A 38 1.87 -8.53 -11.83
C SER A 38 1.01 -7.56 -11.01
N PHE A 39 -0.31 -7.72 -11.04
CA PHE A 39 -1.28 -7.01 -10.18
C PHE A 39 -1.37 -5.49 -10.38
N SER A 40 -1.06 -4.93 -11.56
CA SER A 40 -1.22 -3.49 -11.85
C SER A 40 -2.63 -2.98 -11.55
N ALA A 41 -3.64 -3.81 -11.82
CA ALA A 41 -5.04 -3.50 -11.55
C ALA A 41 -5.31 -3.21 -10.05
N ALA A 42 -4.63 -3.88 -9.12
CA ALA A 42 -4.77 -3.62 -7.69
C ALA A 42 -4.25 -2.22 -7.32
N PHE A 43 -3.11 -1.79 -7.91
CA PHE A 43 -2.60 -0.42 -7.73
C PHE A 43 -3.57 0.63 -8.27
N CYS A 44 -4.22 0.34 -9.41
CA CYS A 44 -5.27 1.21 -9.93
C CYS A 44 -6.47 1.32 -8.98
N VAL A 45 -6.91 0.20 -8.38
CA VAL A 45 -8.02 0.20 -7.40
C VAL A 45 -7.69 1.06 -6.19
N HIS A 46 -6.48 0.97 -5.63
CA HIS A 46 -6.05 1.82 -4.52
C HIS A 46 -6.05 3.31 -4.91
N PHE A 47 -5.53 3.64 -6.09
CA PHE A 47 -5.54 5.02 -6.59
C PHE A 47 -6.95 5.57 -6.82
N ILE A 48 -7.88 4.73 -7.33
CA ILE A 48 -9.30 5.09 -7.47
C ILE A 48 -9.90 5.33 -6.09
N ARG A 49 -9.76 4.39 -5.15
CA ARG A 49 -10.29 4.48 -3.79
C ARG A 49 -9.82 5.76 -3.09
N GLU A 50 -8.53 6.05 -3.13
CA GLU A 50 -7.92 7.25 -2.56
C GLU A 50 -8.45 8.53 -3.21
N SER A 51 -8.60 8.51 -4.54
CA SER A 51 -9.14 9.65 -5.28
C SER A 51 -10.58 9.96 -4.86
N LEU A 52 -11.42 8.94 -4.80
CA LEU A 52 -12.82 9.07 -4.42
C LEU A 52 -13.01 9.48 -2.96
N ALA A 53 -12.19 8.97 -2.04
CA ALA A 53 -12.19 9.38 -0.63
C ALA A 53 -11.93 10.89 -0.48
N HIS A 54 -11.11 11.46 -1.36
CA HIS A 54 -10.84 12.89 -1.41
C HIS A 54 -11.75 13.68 -2.36
N LYS A 55 -12.84 13.07 -2.85
CA LYS A 55 -13.80 13.66 -3.79
C LYS A 55 -13.15 14.22 -5.06
N LYS A 56 -12.09 13.51 -5.56
CA LYS A 56 -11.39 13.90 -6.77
C LYS A 56 -11.99 13.19 -7.97
N PRO A 57 -12.26 13.91 -9.07
CA PRO A 57 -12.73 13.29 -10.30
C PRO A 57 -11.66 12.34 -10.85
N ILE A 58 -12.10 11.15 -11.23
CA ILE A 58 -11.25 10.16 -11.89
C ILE A 58 -11.93 9.64 -13.15
N ILE A 59 -11.17 9.59 -14.23
CA ILE A 59 -11.59 9.14 -15.55
C ILE A 59 -10.81 7.88 -15.88
N TYR A 60 -11.53 6.77 -16.06
CA TYR A 60 -10.99 5.49 -16.49
C TYR A 60 -11.20 5.33 -17.99
N VAL A 61 -10.14 5.43 -18.78
CA VAL A 61 -10.18 5.30 -20.24
C VAL A 61 -9.92 3.84 -20.59
N SER A 62 -10.97 3.14 -21.03
CA SER A 62 -10.92 1.70 -21.24
C SER A 62 -10.85 1.34 -22.72
N PHE A 63 -9.73 0.68 -23.12
CA PHE A 63 -9.53 0.15 -24.47
C PHE A 63 -9.69 -1.36 -24.54
N ASP A 64 -9.39 -2.06 -23.42
CA ASP A 64 -9.31 -3.53 -23.38
C ASP A 64 -10.48 -4.19 -22.67
N ARG A 65 -11.26 -3.42 -21.91
CA ARG A 65 -12.36 -3.94 -21.11
C ARG A 65 -13.68 -3.27 -21.47
N SER A 66 -14.74 -4.08 -21.60
CA SER A 66 -16.09 -3.52 -21.74
C SER A 66 -16.51 -2.77 -20.46
N PRO A 67 -17.40 -1.76 -20.55
CA PRO A 67 -17.90 -1.07 -19.37
C PRO A 67 -18.44 -2.02 -18.31
N LYS A 68 -19.15 -3.08 -18.70
CA LYS A 68 -19.63 -4.12 -17.77
C LYS A 68 -18.48 -4.76 -16.98
N ASN A 69 -17.37 -5.08 -17.66
CA ASN A 69 -16.21 -5.69 -17.00
C ASN A 69 -15.56 -4.71 -16.01
N VAL A 70 -15.43 -3.44 -16.39
CA VAL A 70 -14.90 -2.40 -15.50
C VAL A 70 -15.77 -2.23 -14.27
N VAL A 71 -17.09 -2.12 -14.43
CA VAL A 71 -18.03 -1.97 -13.30
C VAL A 71 -18.02 -3.20 -12.39
N THR A 72 -18.01 -4.40 -12.98
CA THR A 72 -17.94 -5.65 -12.19
C THR A 72 -16.65 -5.75 -11.39
N PHE A 73 -15.53 -5.35 -11.99
CA PHE A 73 -14.22 -5.36 -11.34
C PHE A 73 -14.11 -4.34 -10.20
N LEU A 74 -14.63 -3.13 -10.40
CA LEU A 74 -14.54 -2.05 -9.41
C LEU A 74 -15.63 -2.10 -8.33
N GLY A 75 -16.72 -2.83 -8.61
CA GLY A 75 -17.85 -2.92 -7.68
C GLY A 75 -18.41 -1.54 -7.29
N PRO A 76 -18.63 -1.28 -5.99
CA PRO A 76 -19.21 -0.02 -5.52
C PRO A 76 -18.42 1.25 -5.87
N LEU A 77 -17.13 1.14 -6.15
CA LEU A 77 -16.31 2.30 -6.56
C LEU A 77 -16.78 2.88 -7.88
N ALA A 78 -17.31 2.05 -8.79
CA ALA A 78 -17.83 2.49 -10.08
C ALA A 78 -19.15 3.29 -9.99
N GLU A 79 -19.85 3.24 -8.87
CA GLU A 79 -21.11 3.96 -8.64
C GLU A 79 -20.91 5.40 -8.18
N SER A 80 -19.67 5.79 -7.91
CA SER A 80 -19.37 7.14 -7.45
C SER A 80 -19.61 8.19 -8.53
N GLN A 81 -20.22 9.30 -8.15
CA GLN A 81 -20.42 10.46 -9.04
C GLN A 81 -19.07 11.13 -9.48
N ASN A 82 -17.97 10.83 -8.80
CA ASN A 82 -16.66 11.30 -9.17
C ASN A 82 -15.86 10.29 -10.02
N PHE A 83 -16.49 9.17 -10.42
CA PHE A 83 -15.87 8.17 -11.26
C PHE A 83 -16.56 8.11 -12.64
N THR A 84 -15.80 8.29 -13.70
CA THR A 84 -16.31 8.26 -15.08
C THR A 84 -15.55 7.23 -15.90
N ILE A 85 -16.24 6.35 -16.60
CA ILE A 85 -15.67 5.46 -17.61
C ILE A 85 -15.76 6.13 -18.97
N LEU A 86 -14.62 6.34 -19.62
CA LEU A 86 -14.56 6.69 -21.03
C LEU A 86 -14.39 5.40 -21.83
N ASP A 87 -15.49 4.94 -22.42
CA ASP A 87 -15.54 3.67 -23.14
C ASP A 87 -15.02 3.79 -24.56
N CYS A 88 -13.78 3.36 -24.76
CA CYS A 88 -13.17 3.17 -26.07
C CYS A 88 -13.27 1.73 -26.56
N PHE A 89 -13.73 0.79 -25.71
CA PHE A 89 -13.83 -0.63 -26.05
C PHE A 89 -15.03 -0.94 -26.94
N THR A 90 -16.21 -0.50 -26.60
CA THR A 90 -17.47 -0.93 -27.25
C THR A 90 -17.47 -0.65 -28.75
N ASN A 91 -17.05 0.56 -29.16
CA ASN A 91 -16.94 0.93 -30.57
C ASN A 91 -15.56 0.65 -31.19
N GLY A 92 -14.58 0.24 -30.36
CA GLY A 92 -13.24 -0.17 -30.78
C GLY A 92 -13.15 -1.71 -30.92
N LYS A 93 -12.42 -2.35 -30.01
CA LYS A 93 -12.23 -3.81 -29.99
C LYS A 93 -13.54 -4.60 -29.85
N GLY A 94 -14.59 -4.00 -29.28
CA GLY A 94 -15.93 -4.57 -29.22
C GLY A 94 -16.70 -4.59 -30.56
N ASP A 95 -16.11 -4.00 -31.62
CA ASP A 95 -16.62 -4.00 -33.00
C ASP A 95 -18.11 -3.57 -33.09
N ARG A 96 -18.53 -2.65 -32.24
CA ARG A 96 -19.93 -2.15 -32.16
C ARG A 96 -20.97 -3.26 -31.96
N SER A 97 -20.52 -4.42 -31.46
CA SER A 97 -21.38 -5.60 -31.28
C SER A 97 -22.57 -5.29 -30.35
N GLY A 98 -23.76 -5.81 -30.72
CA GLY A 98 -24.98 -5.74 -29.92
C GLY A 98 -24.81 -6.30 -28.50
N VAL A 99 -23.89 -7.27 -28.33
CA VAL A 99 -23.59 -7.83 -27.00
C VAL A 99 -23.10 -6.78 -26.01
N PHE A 100 -22.21 -5.88 -26.46
CA PHE A 100 -21.65 -4.81 -25.61
C PHE A 100 -22.60 -3.61 -25.54
N ASN A 101 -23.36 -3.31 -26.61
CA ASN A 101 -24.33 -2.25 -26.63
C ASN A 101 -25.50 -2.49 -25.66
N LYS A 102 -25.86 -3.73 -25.33
CA LYS A 102 -26.87 -4.07 -24.30
C LYS A 102 -26.57 -3.46 -22.93
N PHE A 103 -25.30 -3.13 -22.65
CA PHE A 103 -24.95 -2.41 -21.42
C PHE A 103 -25.65 -1.05 -21.32
N TYR A 104 -25.88 -0.37 -22.45
CA TYR A 104 -26.49 0.95 -22.53
C TYR A 104 -28.02 0.91 -22.67
N GLU A 105 -28.63 -0.27 -22.87
CA GLU A 105 -30.07 -0.45 -23.07
C GLU A 105 -30.85 -0.63 -21.76
N LYS A 106 -30.16 -0.68 -20.60
CA LYS A 106 -30.84 -0.82 -19.31
C LYS A 106 -31.60 0.43 -18.93
N ASP A 107 -32.89 0.22 -18.63
CA ASP A 107 -33.89 1.24 -18.27
C ASP A 107 -33.32 2.34 -17.35
N GLY A 108 -33.48 3.59 -17.81
CA GLY A 108 -32.92 4.81 -17.25
C GLY A 108 -33.37 5.23 -15.85
N ALA A 109 -34.09 4.41 -15.08
CA ALA A 109 -34.61 4.80 -13.78
C ALA A 109 -33.59 4.68 -12.63
N GLN A 110 -32.54 3.86 -12.75
CA GLN A 110 -31.52 3.69 -11.69
C GLN A 110 -30.17 3.23 -12.26
N TRP A 111 -29.59 4.03 -13.13
CA TRP A 111 -28.25 3.77 -13.67
C TRP A 111 -27.21 4.52 -12.82
N PRO A 112 -26.47 3.87 -11.92
CA PRO A 112 -25.57 4.56 -11.01
C PRO A 112 -24.24 4.95 -11.65
N TYR A 113 -23.94 4.46 -12.88
CA TYR A 113 -22.63 4.58 -13.49
C TYR A 113 -22.54 5.75 -14.45
N GLN A 114 -21.43 6.49 -14.42
CA GLN A 114 -21.10 7.50 -15.42
C GLN A 114 -20.23 6.87 -16.52
N VAL A 115 -20.82 6.56 -17.66
CA VAL A 115 -20.13 5.96 -18.80
C VAL A 115 -20.36 6.78 -20.04
N ILE A 116 -19.28 7.20 -20.67
CA ILE A 116 -19.29 7.98 -21.92
C ILE A 116 -18.66 7.15 -23.02
N LYS A 117 -19.43 6.80 -24.03
CA LYS A 117 -18.99 6.01 -25.16
C LYS A 117 -18.35 6.91 -26.21
N VAL A 118 -17.10 6.61 -26.61
CA VAL A 118 -16.42 7.28 -27.71
C VAL A 118 -16.97 6.75 -29.04
N ASN A 119 -17.31 7.67 -29.95
CA ASN A 119 -17.95 7.29 -31.20
C ASN A 119 -16.99 6.54 -32.15
N ASP A 120 -15.77 7.04 -32.30
CA ASP A 120 -14.74 6.41 -33.12
C ASP A 120 -13.41 6.35 -32.35
N PRO A 121 -13.23 5.34 -31.47
CA PRO A 121 -12.01 5.20 -30.69
C PRO A 121 -10.82 4.70 -31.51
N ALA A 122 -11.03 4.25 -32.76
CA ALA A 122 -9.96 3.95 -33.71
C ALA A 122 -9.25 5.21 -34.20
N ASN A 123 -9.86 6.37 -34.05
CA ASN A 123 -9.25 7.66 -34.36
C ASN A 123 -8.63 8.30 -33.09
N PRO A 124 -7.29 8.38 -32.98
CA PRO A 124 -6.62 8.95 -31.82
C PRO A 124 -7.04 10.40 -31.51
N ALA A 125 -7.43 11.18 -32.54
CA ALA A 125 -7.86 12.56 -32.34
C ALA A 125 -9.20 12.63 -31.58
N GLN A 126 -10.17 11.78 -31.92
CA GLN A 126 -11.45 11.72 -31.23
C GLN A 126 -11.31 11.26 -29.78
N VAL A 127 -10.41 10.33 -29.49
CA VAL A 127 -10.09 9.93 -28.12
C VAL A 127 -9.50 11.12 -27.34
N GLY A 128 -8.58 11.86 -27.94
CA GLY A 128 -8.00 13.06 -27.36
C GLY A 128 -9.06 14.14 -27.08
N GLU A 129 -9.95 14.39 -28.03
CA GLU A 129 -11.07 15.35 -27.87
C GLU A 129 -12.00 14.94 -26.72
N ALA A 130 -12.32 13.65 -26.61
CA ALA A 130 -13.15 13.13 -25.52
C ALA A 130 -12.48 13.29 -24.14
N ILE A 131 -11.17 12.99 -24.03
CA ILE A 131 -10.39 13.17 -22.79
C ILE A 131 -10.38 14.65 -22.38
N TYR A 132 -10.07 15.57 -23.32
CA TYR A 132 -9.98 16.99 -23.00
C TYR A 132 -11.36 17.65 -22.81
N GLY A 133 -12.38 17.19 -23.53
CA GLY A 133 -13.75 17.63 -23.33
C GLY A 133 -14.26 17.29 -21.93
N LEU A 134 -13.98 16.06 -21.45
CA LEU A 134 -14.29 15.68 -20.08
C LEU A 134 -13.52 16.49 -19.07
N HIS A 135 -12.21 16.67 -19.27
CA HIS A 135 -11.38 17.51 -18.42
C HIS A 135 -11.92 18.93 -18.31
N GLY A 136 -12.33 19.54 -19.43
CA GLY A 136 -12.85 20.90 -19.45
C GLY A 136 -14.18 21.09 -18.70
N ASN A 137 -14.95 20.03 -18.49
CA ASN A 137 -16.22 20.04 -17.78
C ASN A 137 -16.09 19.74 -16.26
N LEU A 138 -14.90 19.37 -15.82
CA LEU A 138 -14.63 19.04 -14.43
C LEU A 138 -13.71 20.11 -13.81
N SER A 139 -13.72 20.19 -12.48
CA SER A 139 -12.90 21.14 -11.73
C SER A 139 -11.98 20.45 -10.75
N GLY A 140 -10.79 21.02 -10.53
CA GLY A 140 -9.79 20.54 -9.58
C GLY A 140 -8.72 19.66 -10.20
N ASP A 141 -8.02 18.88 -9.37
CA ASP A 141 -7.01 17.91 -9.77
C ASP A 141 -7.69 16.64 -10.29
N ILE A 142 -7.88 16.56 -11.60
CA ILE A 142 -8.50 15.43 -12.28
C ILE A 142 -7.48 14.31 -12.43
N ARG A 143 -7.93 13.07 -12.31
CA ARG A 143 -7.09 11.89 -12.34
C ARG A 143 -7.49 10.96 -13.47
N PHE A 144 -6.52 10.32 -14.09
CA PHE A 144 -6.74 9.44 -15.24
C PHE A 144 -6.13 8.06 -15.01
N ILE A 145 -6.80 7.04 -15.54
CA ILE A 145 -6.23 5.71 -15.77
C ILE A 145 -6.42 5.39 -17.25
N MET A 146 -5.32 5.17 -17.96
CA MET A 146 -5.28 4.79 -19.39
C MET A 146 -5.05 3.27 -19.46
N ASP A 147 -6.11 2.49 -19.65
CA ASP A 147 -6.10 1.03 -19.66
C ASP A 147 -6.48 0.48 -21.05
N SER A 148 -5.51 0.16 -21.90
CA SER A 148 -4.07 0.24 -21.79
C SER A 148 -3.43 0.84 -23.05
N LEU A 149 -2.10 1.14 -23.02
CA LEU A 149 -1.36 1.52 -24.21
C LEU A 149 -1.34 0.41 -25.26
N THR A 150 -1.36 -0.85 -24.82
CA THR A 150 -1.46 -2.02 -25.70
C THR A 150 -2.79 -2.02 -26.43
N GLY A 151 -3.88 -1.75 -25.71
CA GLY A 151 -5.20 -1.62 -26.32
C GLY A 151 -5.27 -0.50 -27.35
N MET A 152 -4.63 0.63 -27.07
CA MET A 152 -4.46 1.72 -28.04
C MET A 152 -3.67 1.27 -29.28
N GLN A 153 -2.54 0.56 -29.08
CA GLN A 153 -1.69 0.08 -30.17
C GLN A 153 -2.45 -0.86 -31.11
N ASP A 154 -3.17 -1.81 -30.54
CA ASP A 154 -3.96 -2.78 -31.32
C ASP A 154 -5.02 -2.08 -32.16
N LEU A 155 -5.71 -1.10 -31.56
CA LEU A 155 -6.80 -0.38 -32.22
C LEU A 155 -6.31 0.62 -33.27
N TRP A 156 -5.14 1.24 -33.06
CA TRP A 156 -4.60 2.29 -33.91
C TRP A 156 -3.60 1.80 -34.97
N GLY A 157 -3.39 0.50 -35.06
CA GLY A 157 -2.57 -0.13 -36.09
C GLY A 157 -1.07 0.03 -35.89
N GLY A 158 -0.60 0.23 -34.64
CA GLY A 158 0.82 0.15 -34.32
C GLY A 158 1.38 1.23 -33.39
N GLU A 159 2.65 1.06 -33.03
CA GLU A 159 3.38 1.88 -32.05
C GLU A 159 3.56 3.34 -32.44
N GLU A 160 3.57 3.65 -33.74
CA GLU A 160 3.80 5.03 -34.20
C GLU A 160 2.67 5.96 -33.76
N GLN A 161 1.42 5.51 -33.88
CA GLN A 161 0.25 6.30 -33.47
C GLN A 161 0.20 6.46 -31.94
N VAL A 162 0.50 5.39 -31.20
CA VAL A 162 0.61 5.47 -29.74
C VAL A 162 1.69 6.44 -29.31
N THR A 163 2.86 6.38 -29.94
CA THR A 163 3.97 7.30 -29.63
C THR A 163 3.58 8.77 -29.90
N LYS A 164 2.92 9.04 -31.02
CA LYS A 164 2.45 10.40 -31.36
C LYS A 164 1.40 10.90 -30.37
N PHE A 165 0.44 10.04 -30.04
CA PHE A 165 -0.61 10.37 -29.07
C PHE A 165 -0.02 10.65 -27.69
N TYR A 166 0.83 9.75 -27.17
CA TYR A 166 1.48 9.90 -25.88
C TYR A 166 2.33 11.17 -25.82
N ALA A 167 3.14 11.43 -26.84
CA ALA A 167 4.01 12.60 -26.90
C ALA A 167 3.25 13.94 -26.87
N ARG A 168 1.98 13.93 -27.28
CA ARG A 168 1.10 15.12 -27.23
C ARG A 168 0.30 15.19 -25.94
N THR A 169 -0.21 14.05 -25.49
CA THR A 169 -1.15 13.97 -24.36
C THR A 169 -0.43 14.07 -23.02
N CYS A 170 0.68 13.37 -22.82
CA CYS A 170 1.41 13.36 -21.56
C CYS A 170 1.86 14.78 -21.12
N PRO A 171 2.55 15.59 -21.94
CA PRO A 171 2.91 16.96 -21.56
C PRO A 171 1.69 17.84 -21.30
N ARG A 172 0.62 17.66 -22.06
CA ARG A 172 -0.61 18.46 -21.88
C ARG A 172 -1.31 18.11 -20.56
N LEU A 173 -1.39 16.83 -20.19
CA LEU A 173 -1.92 16.42 -18.89
C LEU A 173 -1.06 16.96 -17.72
N TYR A 174 0.26 17.05 -17.90
CA TYR A 174 1.16 17.68 -16.94
C TYR A 174 0.84 19.17 -16.72
N GLU A 175 0.63 19.94 -17.80
CA GLU A 175 0.30 21.37 -17.73
C GLU A 175 -1.13 21.61 -17.20
N LEU A 176 -2.02 20.63 -17.34
CA LEU A 176 -3.39 20.68 -16.83
C LEU A 176 -3.49 20.26 -15.35
N ASP A 177 -2.37 20.11 -14.65
CA ASP A 177 -2.31 19.72 -13.24
C ASP A 177 -3.08 18.41 -12.93
N THR A 178 -2.99 17.43 -13.83
CA THR A 178 -3.62 16.12 -13.65
C THR A 178 -2.63 15.08 -13.12
N ILE A 179 -3.13 13.93 -12.68
CA ILE A 179 -2.31 12.74 -12.46
C ILE A 179 -2.84 11.64 -13.39
N ALA A 180 -1.96 11.02 -14.16
CA ALA A 180 -2.36 9.99 -15.10
C ALA A 180 -1.53 8.71 -14.92
N TYR A 181 -2.21 7.57 -14.70
CA TYR A 181 -1.64 6.24 -14.77
C TYR A 181 -1.75 5.71 -16.19
N TRP A 182 -0.67 5.20 -16.73
CA TRP A 182 -0.57 4.63 -18.06
C TRP A 182 -0.14 3.17 -17.94
N ILE A 183 -1.03 2.25 -18.27
CA ILE A 183 -0.77 0.81 -18.18
C ILE A 183 -0.10 0.34 -19.46
N VAL A 184 1.01 -0.37 -19.34
CA VAL A 184 1.91 -0.76 -20.45
C VAL A 184 2.35 -2.20 -20.26
N GLU A 185 1.82 -3.13 -21.05
CA GLU A 185 2.28 -4.52 -21.05
C GLU A 185 3.67 -4.62 -21.70
N LYS A 186 4.65 -5.07 -20.93
CA LYS A 186 6.07 -5.07 -21.36
C LYS A 186 6.34 -5.88 -22.61
N GLY A 187 5.65 -7.02 -22.77
CA GLY A 187 5.83 -7.93 -23.89
C GLY A 187 5.24 -7.43 -25.21
N ALA A 188 4.28 -6.49 -25.15
CA ALA A 188 3.57 -6.00 -26.32
C ALA A 188 4.26 -4.84 -27.05
N HIS A 189 5.28 -4.23 -26.43
CA HIS A 189 5.89 -3.00 -26.92
C HIS A 189 7.39 -3.12 -27.14
N SER A 190 7.88 -2.49 -28.23
CA SER A 190 9.30 -2.43 -28.53
C SER A 190 10.09 -1.63 -27.48
N SER A 191 11.39 -1.90 -27.39
CA SER A 191 12.31 -1.11 -26.55
C SER A 191 12.34 0.35 -26.97
N ARG A 192 12.10 0.65 -28.26
CA ARG A 192 12.06 2.01 -28.82
C ARG A 192 10.87 2.79 -28.31
N LEU A 193 9.67 2.21 -28.32
CA LEU A 193 8.46 2.86 -27.79
C LEU A 193 8.65 3.11 -26.30
N LYS A 194 9.07 2.09 -25.52
CA LYS A 194 9.31 2.23 -24.07
C LYS A 194 10.30 3.33 -23.75
N ALA A 195 11.40 3.46 -24.50
CA ALA A 195 12.36 4.54 -24.32
C ALA A 195 11.76 5.93 -24.64
N ASN A 196 10.96 6.04 -25.70
CA ASN A 196 10.32 7.29 -26.08
C ASN A 196 9.33 7.80 -25.02
N ILE A 197 8.45 6.92 -24.51
CA ILE A 197 7.47 7.31 -23.48
C ILE A 197 8.14 7.59 -22.13
N ASN A 198 9.15 6.79 -21.75
CA ASN A 198 9.94 7.02 -20.54
C ASN A 198 10.63 8.37 -20.49
N LYS A 199 11.10 8.86 -21.64
CA LYS A 199 11.74 10.18 -21.74
C LYS A 199 10.82 11.30 -21.29
N ILE A 200 9.51 11.16 -21.54
CA ILE A 200 8.50 12.21 -21.32
C ILE A 200 7.84 12.07 -19.95
N ALA A 201 7.58 10.84 -19.47
CA ALA A 201 6.91 10.59 -18.20
C ALA A 201 7.72 11.10 -17.00
N GLN A 202 7.03 11.48 -15.93
CA GLN A 202 7.65 11.90 -14.67
C GLN A 202 8.01 10.71 -13.79
N VAL A 203 7.20 9.65 -13.81
CA VAL A 203 7.38 8.44 -13.03
C VAL A 203 7.29 7.21 -13.92
N ALA A 204 8.14 6.22 -13.66
CA ALA A 204 8.05 4.92 -14.31
C ALA A 204 8.28 3.81 -13.27
N ILE A 205 7.37 2.86 -13.25
CA ILE A 205 7.33 1.74 -12.32
C ILE A 205 7.30 0.45 -13.13
N ASP A 206 8.12 -0.52 -12.75
CA ASP A 206 8.16 -1.87 -13.32
C ASP A 206 7.56 -2.86 -12.35
N LEU A 207 6.51 -3.54 -12.76
CA LEU A 207 5.92 -4.66 -12.04
C LEU A 207 6.34 -5.96 -12.72
N SER A 208 6.90 -6.88 -11.95
CA SER A 208 7.37 -8.18 -12.46
C SER A 208 7.03 -9.30 -11.48
N VAL A 209 6.97 -10.53 -11.99
CA VAL A 209 6.86 -11.72 -11.16
C VAL A 209 8.20 -12.47 -11.22
N ARG A 210 8.87 -12.63 -10.08
CA ARG A 210 10.15 -13.33 -9.97
C ARG A 210 10.02 -14.50 -9.01
N ASN A 211 10.31 -15.70 -9.49
CA ASN A 211 10.19 -16.93 -8.68
C ASN A 211 8.82 -17.06 -8.01
N GLY A 212 7.74 -16.72 -8.73
CA GLY A 212 6.37 -16.76 -8.23
C GLY A 212 5.99 -15.63 -7.26
N LYS A 213 6.91 -14.70 -6.97
CA LYS A 213 6.63 -13.52 -6.12
C LYS A 213 6.55 -12.25 -6.97
N PRO A 214 5.50 -11.44 -6.79
CA PRO A 214 5.41 -10.14 -7.44
C PRO A 214 6.42 -9.16 -6.81
N ALA A 215 6.98 -8.31 -7.66
CA ALA A 215 7.93 -7.29 -7.25
C ALA A 215 7.69 -5.99 -8.02
N LEU A 216 7.83 -4.87 -7.32
CA LEU A 216 7.77 -3.52 -7.86
C LEU A 216 9.18 -2.92 -7.89
N LYS A 217 9.53 -2.25 -8.98
CA LYS A 217 10.78 -1.48 -9.09
C LYS A 217 10.50 -0.10 -9.66
N ILE A 218 10.94 0.95 -8.97
CA ILE A 218 10.86 2.32 -9.46
C ILE A 218 12.00 2.54 -10.45
N LEU A 219 11.68 2.75 -11.72
CA LEU A 219 12.69 3.01 -12.78
C LEU A 219 13.03 4.49 -12.89
N LYS A 220 12.05 5.36 -12.62
CA LYS A 220 12.17 6.82 -12.76
C LYS A 220 11.25 7.50 -11.76
N ALA A 221 11.74 8.58 -11.13
CA ALA A 221 10.97 9.42 -10.21
C ALA A 221 11.55 10.84 -10.25
N GLU A 222 11.04 11.69 -11.15
CA GLU A 222 11.55 13.06 -11.35
C GLU A 222 11.23 13.97 -10.16
N LYS A 223 12.19 14.87 -9.87
CA LYS A 223 12.06 15.94 -8.85
C LYS A 223 11.77 15.44 -7.43
N ARG A 224 12.16 14.21 -7.11
CA ARG A 224 12.05 13.61 -5.77
C ARG A 224 13.29 12.78 -5.44
N ASP A 225 13.60 12.74 -4.16
CA ASP A 225 14.74 11.98 -3.65
C ASP A 225 14.27 10.56 -3.26
N SER A 226 14.05 9.72 -4.27
CA SER A 226 13.73 8.31 -4.05
C SER A 226 15.03 7.54 -3.79
N LYS A 227 15.18 7.04 -2.56
CA LYS A 227 16.32 6.21 -2.16
C LYS A 227 16.26 4.79 -2.71
N PHE A 228 15.11 4.38 -3.24
CA PHE A 228 14.81 3.02 -3.70
C PHE A 228 14.80 2.90 -5.23
N LEU A 229 15.39 3.87 -5.93
CA LEU A 229 15.43 3.85 -7.38
C LEU A 229 16.18 2.62 -7.88
N ASN A 230 15.57 1.87 -8.80
CA ASN A 230 16.06 0.62 -9.38
C ASN A 230 16.21 -0.56 -8.40
N GLU A 231 15.73 -0.45 -7.19
CA GLU A 231 15.70 -1.56 -6.23
C GLU A 231 14.36 -2.29 -6.31
N PRO A 232 14.33 -3.61 -6.58
CA PRO A 232 13.07 -4.36 -6.57
C PRO A 232 12.57 -4.55 -5.14
N GLN A 233 11.29 -4.23 -4.93
CA GLN A 233 10.59 -4.41 -3.67
C GLN A 233 9.55 -5.51 -3.85
N ALA A 234 9.69 -6.61 -3.12
CA ALA A 234 8.69 -7.68 -3.14
C ALA A 234 7.41 -7.25 -2.44
N PHE A 235 6.28 -7.74 -2.92
CA PHE A 235 4.98 -7.52 -2.29
C PHE A 235 4.10 -8.76 -2.45
N SER A 236 3.06 -8.85 -1.64
CA SER A 236 1.95 -9.77 -1.82
C SER A 236 0.68 -9.01 -2.20
N CYS A 237 -0.23 -9.69 -2.88
CA CYS A 237 -1.52 -9.14 -3.24
C CYS A 237 -2.59 -10.21 -2.99
N GLU A 238 -3.52 -9.93 -2.10
CA GLU A 238 -4.70 -10.75 -1.85
C GLU A 238 -5.93 -9.96 -2.28
N GLU A 239 -6.67 -10.47 -3.27
CA GLU A 239 -7.73 -9.74 -3.98
C GLU A 239 -7.21 -8.42 -4.58
N THR A 240 -7.34 -7.31 -3.86
CA THR A 240 -6.81 -5.99 -4.25
C THR A 240 -5.92 -5.37 -3.19
N GLU A 241 -5.77 -6.00 -2.03
CA GLU A 241 -4.94 -5.46 -0.95
C GLU A 241 -3.46 -5.79 -1.19
N ILE A 242 -2.63 -4.75 -1.21
CA ILE A 242 -1.20 -4.83 -1.49
C ILE A 242 -0.42 -4.63 -0.20
N VAL A 243 0.44 -5.60 0.10
CA VAL A 243 1.36 -5.54 1.24
C VAL A 243 2.77 -5.74 0.75
N PHE A 244 3.62 -4.73 0.91
CA PHE A 244 5.03 -4.83 0.56
C PHE A 244 5.79 -5.64 1.61
N ASP A 245 6.64 -6.57 1.14
CA ASP A 245 7.63 -7.29 1.97
C ASP A 245 8.79 -6.33 2.33
N LEU A 246 8.47 -5.11 2.68
CA LEU A 246 9.49 -4.21 3.20
C LEU A 246 9.98 -4.79 4.52
N PRO A 247 11.30 -4.86 4.76
CA PRO A 247 11.77 -4.99 6.12
C PRO A 247 11.04 -3.91 6.91
N ARG A 248 10.26 -4.31 7.93
CA ARG A 248 9.58 -3.31 8.79
C ARG A 248 10.63 -2.24 9.09
N PRO A 249 10.37 -0.95 8.82
CA PRO A 249 11.30 0.06 9.24
C PRO A 249 11.53 -0.18 10.71
N LEU A 250 12.75 -0.51 11.09
CA LEU A 250 13.11 -0.58 12.50
C LEU A 250 12.68 0.77 13.09
N PRO A 251 11.88 0.79 14.16
CA PRO A 251 11.30 2.01 14.68
C PRO A 251 12.42 3.03 14.98
N GLY A 252 12.29 4.21 14.38
CA GLY A 252 13.34 5.22 14.41
C GLY A 252 14.48 4.87 13.45
N ARG A 253 14.84 5.79 12.55
CA ARG A 253 15.92 5.69 11.56
C ARG A 253 17.12 4.92 12.10
N PHE A 254 17.13 3.58 11.95
CA PHE A 254 18.29 2.79 12.27
C PHE A 254 19.33 3.02 11.17
N ASP A 255 20.22 3.93 11.44
CA ASP A 255 21.34 4.25 10.56
C ASP A 255 22.57 3.47 11.00
N LEU A 256 22.63 2.18 10.60
CA LEU A 256 23.77 1.31 10.86
C LEU A 256 25.06 1.95 10.33
N GLY A 257 24.99 2.54 9.14
CA GLY A 257 26.14 3.18 8.51
C GLY A 257 26.64 4.38 9.31
N ALA A 258 25.75 5.28 9.75
CA ALA A 258 26.14 6.37 10.62
C ALA A 258 26.74 5.89 11.94
N ARG A 259 26.21 4.78 12.49
CA ARG A 259 26.70 4.22 13.74
C ARG A 259 28.11 3.62 13.58
N ILE A 260 28.33 2.81 12.55
CA ILE A 260 29.67 2.28 12.21
C ILE A 260 30.64 3.44 12.00
N LYS A 261 30.25 4.47 11.25
CA LYS A 261 31.03 5.68 11.02
C LYS A 261 31.37 6.44 12.31
N ALA A 262 30.39 6.57 13.22
CA ALA A 262 30.60 7.25 14.51
C ALA A 262 31.59 6.50 15.38
N VAL A 263 31.46 5.18 15.51
CA VAL A 263 32.40 4.34 16.29
C VAL A 263 33.79 4.36 15.67
N ARG A 264 33.89 4.21 14.34
CA ARG A 264 35.17 4.31 13.62
C ARG A 264 35.89 5.64 13.88
N LYS A 265 35.15 6.76 13.73
CA LYS A 265 35.70 8.10 13.99
C LYS A 265 36.11 8.30 15.44
N LYS A 266 35.34 7.77 16.39
CA LYS A 266 35.67 7.83 17.83
C LYS A 266 36.99 7.12 18.13
N GLN A 267 37.33 6.08 17.36
CA GLN A 267 38.59 5.34 17.47
C GLN A 267 39.69 5.92 16.59
N GLY A 268 39.47 7.02 15.88
CA GLY A 268 40.47 7.67 15.03
C GLY A 268 40.83 6.92 13.75
N LEU A 269 40.03 5.88 13.37
CA LEU A 269 40.34 5.07 12.20
C LEU A 269 39.86 5.71 10.90
N SER A 270 40.64 5.63 9.84
CA SER A 270 40.21 5.91 8.46
C SER A 270 39.35 4.76 7.91
N GLN A 271 38.59 5.03 6.83
CA GLN A 271 37.85 3.98 6.14
C GLN A 271 38.79 2.87 5.60
N LYS A 272 39.99 3.23 5.20
CA LYS A 272 40.98 2.30 4.69
C LYS A 272 41.47 1.36 5.81
N GLU A 273 41.82 1.88 6.96
CA GLU A 273 42.30 1.11 8.12
C GLU A 273 41.19 0.18 8.65
N LEU A 274 39.93 0.63 8.72
CA LEU A 274 38.81 -0.23 9.10
C LEU A 274 38.61 -1.36 8.07
N ALA A 275 38.72 -1.04 6.78
CA ALA A 275 38.59 -2.03 5.71
C ALA A 275 39.68 -3.12 5.79
N GLU A 276 40.92 -2.74 6.01
CA GLU A 276 42.01 -3.65 6.18
C GLU A 276 41.84 -4.59 7.40
N LYS A 277 41.41 -4.03 8.55
CA LYS A 277 41.12 -4.81 9.76
C LYS A 277 39.95 -5.77 9.59
N ALA A 278 38.90 -5.33 8.92
CA ALA A 278 37.68 -6.13 8.73
C ALA A 278 37.72 -7.08 7.52
N GLY A 279 38.81 -7.08 6.74
CA GLY A 279 38.97 -7.92 5.55
C GLY A 279 37.98 -7.61 4.44
N VAL A 280 37.67 -6.31 4.24
CA VAL A 280 36.77 -5.80 3.21
C VAL A 280 37.46 -4.69 2.41
N THR A 281 36.81 -4.21 1.32
CA THR A 281 37.36 -3.09 0.55
C THR A 281 37.03 -1.73 1.16
N PRO A 282 37.86 -0.68 1.01
CA PRO A 282 37.54 0.67 1.43
C PRO A 282 36.23 1.20 0.79
N SER A 283 35.96 0.80 -0.45
CA SER A 283 34.71 1.11 -1.14
C SER A 283 33.51 0.50 -0.43
N SER A 284 33.62 -0.76 0.03
CA SER A 284 32.56 -1.42 0.81
C SER A 284 32.29 -0.67 2.13
N ILE A 285 33.33 -0.25 2.86
CA ILE A 285 33.14 0.56 4.07
C ILE A 285 32.44 1.88 3.76
N SER A 286 32.84 2.58 2.69
CA SER A 286 32.20 3.83 2.28
C SER A 286 30.71 3.63 1.93
N GLN A 287 30.39 2.53 1.24
CA GLN A 287 29.01 2.21 0.88
C GLN A 287 28.17 1.80 2.10
N ILE A 288 28.73 1.02 3.04
CA ILE A 288 28.08 0.66 4.30
C ILE A 288 27.80 1.91 5.14
N GLU A 289 28.79 2.80 5.30
CA GLU A 289 28.63 4.04 6.08
C GLU A 289 27.63 5.02 5.49
N LYS A 290 27.30 4.91 4.21
CA LYS A 290 26.25 5.66 3.51
C LYS A 290 24.91 4.93 3.45
N ASN A 291 24.82 3.72 4.05
CA ASN A 291 23.67 2.81 3.94
C ASN A 291 23.29 2.46 2.49
N LEU A 292 24.27 2.47 1.58
CA LEU A 292 24.08 2.05 0.20
C LEU A 292 24.07 0.52 0.07
N ILE A 293 24.79 -0.17 0.97
CA ILE A 293 24.76 -1.62 1.13
C ILE A 293 24.74 -1.98 2.61
N TYR A 294 24.13 -3.12 2.94
CA TYR A 294 24.22 -3.70 4.29
C TYR A 294 25.30 -4.77 4.31
N PRO A 295 26.14 -4.80 5.38
CA PRO A 295 27.12 -5.87 5.53
C PRO A 295 26.40 -7.21 5.74
N SER A 296 26.96 -8.28 5.17
CA SER A 296 26.53 -9.64 5.54
C SER A 296 26.80 -9.89 7.03
N LEU A 297 26.09 -10.83 7.66
CA LEU A 297 26.32 -11.18 9.08
C LEU A 297 27.81 -11.44 9.38
N PRO A 298 28.55 -12.25 8.59
CA PRO A 298 29.99 -12.43 8.82
C PRO A 298 30.79 -11.13 8.72
N ALA A 299 30.45 -10.23 7.80
CA ALA A 299 31.09 -8.93 7.68
C ALA A 299 30.78 -8.01 8.86
N LEU A 300 29.55 -8.04 9.36
CA LEU A 300 29.13 -7.28 10.54
C LEU A 300 29.86 -7.72 11.81
N PHE A 301 30.06 -9.03 12.00
CA PHE A 301 30.85 -9.56 13.10
C PHE A 301 32.30 -9.10 13.01
N ARG A 302 32.95 -9.18 11.83
CA ARG A 302 34.32 -8.70 11.64
C ARG A 302 34.47 -7.18 11.86
N LEU A 303 33.47 -6.40 11.46
CA LEU A 303 33.45 -4.96 11.73
C LEU A 303 33.33 -4.67 13.23
N ALA A 304 32.49 -5.39 13.95
CA ALA A 304 32.36 -5.24 15.41
C ALA A 304 33.67 -5.60 16.13
N GLU A 305 34.30 -6.72 15.75
CA GLU A 305 35.58 -7.15 16.27
C GLU A 305 36.70 -6.14 15.95
N SER A 306 36.77 -5.64 14.70
CA SER A 306 37.73 -4.63 14.27
C SER A 306 37.59 -3.30 15.01
N LEU A 307 36.37 -3.01 15.47
CA LEU A 307 36.03 -1.84 16.27
C LEU A 307 36.03 -2.14 17.78
N SER A 308 36.43 -3.33 18.20
CA SER A 308 36.48 -3.76 19.62
C SER A 308 35.18 -3.49 20.37
N ILE A 309 34.01 -3.72 19.73
CA ILE A 309 32.68 -3.59 20.32
C ILE A 309 31.90 -4.87 20.14
N GLY A 310 30.88 -5.09 20.99
CA GLY A 310 29.91 -6.15 20.76
C GLY A 310 29.02 -5.83 19.56
N VAL A 311 28.62 -6.84 18.78
CA VAL A 311 27.67 -6.61 17.65
C VAL A 311 26.39 -5.93 18.11
N ALA A 312 25.90 -6.24 19.32
CA ALA A 312 24.73 -5.59 19.91
C ALA A 312 24.89 -4.06 20.02
N SER A 313 26.12 -3.57 20.19
CA SER A 313 26.37 -2.13 20.28
C SER A 313 26.07 -1.35 19.00
N PHE A 314 26.07 -2.02 17.86
CA PHE A 314 25.56 -1.40 16.63
C PHE A 314 24.04 -1.15 16.69
N PHE A 315 23.34 -1.90 17.51
CA PHE A 315 21.88 -1.87 17.65
C PHE A 315 21.39 -1.20 18.93
N GLU A 316 22.30 -0.73 19.80
CA GLU A 316 21.94 0.07 20.96
C GLU A 316 21.23 1.38 20.54
N GLY A 317 20.07 1.68 21.14
CA GLY A 317 19.19 2.80 20.75
C GLY A 317 18.14 2.42 19.70
N LEU A 318 18.02 1.15 19.33
CA LEU A 318 16.85 0.60 18.66
C LEU A 318 15.64 0.43 19.61
N ALA A 319 15.88 0.39 20.91
CA ALA A 319 14.79 0.67 21.84
C ALA A 319 14.27 2.06 21.48
N ALA A 320 13.04 2.13 20.97
CA ALA A 320 12.33 3.37 20.78
C ALA A 320 12.64 4.26 21.97
N GLU A 321 13.00 5.53 21.74
CA GLU A 321 12.88 6.52 22.79
C GLU A 321 11.49 6.33 23.34
N ALA A 322 11.40 5.76 24.56
CA ALA A 322 10.14 5.50 25.20
C ALA A 322 9.43 6.84 25.28
N LYS A 323 8.45 7.05 24.41
CA LYS A 323 7.52 8.17 24.50
C LYS A 323 6.79 7.99 25.81
N GLY A 324 7.40 8.40 26.93
CA GLY A 324 6.84 8.31 28.25
C GLY A 324 6.34 6.90 28.64
N CYS A 325 6.19 6.64 29.90
CA CYS A 325 5.60 5.40 30.43
C CYS A 325 4.05 5.48 30.51
N VAL A 326 3.44 6.55 29.99
CA VAL A 326 1.99 6.78 30.04
C VAL A 326 1.44 6.84 28.61
N TYR A 327 0.57 5.90 28.25
CA TYR A 327 -0.18 5.83 27.01
C TYR A 327 -1.64 6.20 27.29
N ARG A 328 -2.17 7.16 26.52
CA ARG A 328 -3.54 7.63 26.74
C ARG A 328 -4.54 6.71 26.06
N GLY A 329 -5.67 6.43 26.71
CA GLY A 329 -6.73 5.59 26.13
C GLY A 329 -7.28 6.14 24.81
N SER A 330 -7.19 7.46 24.56
CA SER A 330 -7.56 8.09 23.28
C SER A 330 -6.59 7.78 22.13
N GLU A 331 -5.41 7.22 22.40
CA GLU A 331 -4.40 6.81 21.41
C GLU A 331 -4.55 5.32 21.04
N GLY A 332 -5.49 4.62 21.65
CA GLY A 332 -5.78 3.22 21.38
C GLY A 332 -6.31 3.01 19.95
N THR A 333 -5.93 1.92 19.34
CA THR A 333 -6.38 1.52 17.99
C THR A 333 -7.38 0.38 18.08
N GLY A 334 -8.36 0.33 17.17
CA GLY A 334 -9.31 -0.76 17.09
C GLY A 334 -8.59 -2.11 16.96
N ALA A 335 -8.98 -3.10 17.75
CA ALA A 335 -8.42 -4.44 17.71
C ALA A 335 -9.19 -5.32 16.71
N ALA A 336 -8.45 -6.05 15.86
CA ALA A 336 -9.05 -7.11 15.08
C ALA A 336 -9.33 -8.30 16.01
N LEU A 337 -10.61 -8.64 16.19
CA LEU A 337 -11.07 -9.77 16.99
C LEU A 337 -11.46 -10.92 16.05
N ASP A 338 -10.93 -12.11 16.30
CA ASP A 338 -11.23 -13.29 15.51
C ASP A 338 -12.68 -13.75 15.76
N LYS A 339 -13.45 -13.85 14.68
CA LYS A 339 -14.82 -14.42 14.68
C LYS A 339 -15.82 -13.77 15.67
N ALA A 340 -15.56 -12.58 16.17
CA ALA A 340 -16.51 -11.86 17.00
C ALA A 340 -17.61 -11.20 16.14
N PRO A 341 -18.91 -11.35 16.49
CA PRO A 341 -19.99 -10.67 15.80
C PRO A 341 -19.82 -9.15 15.93
N LYS A 342 -19.93 -8.42 14.81
CA LYS A 342 -19.87 -6.95 14.83
C LYS A 342 -20.93 -6.36 15.76
N GLY A 343 -20.51 -5.45 16.64
CA GLY A 343 -21.40 -4.75 17.58
C GLY A 343 -21.75 -5.51 18.86
N MET A 344 -21.24 -6.75 19.03
CA MET A 344 -21.42 -7.51 20.29
C MET A 344 -20.15 -7.57 21.13
N VAL A 345 -19.00 -7.46 20.48
CA VAL A 345 -17.71 -7.36 21.17
C VAL A 345 -16.89 -6.28 20.48
N GLU A 346 -16.40 -5.36 21.26
CA GLU A 346 -15.47 -4.31 20.82
C GLU A 346 -14.13 -4.48 21.53
N GLY A 347 -13.05 -4.26 20.80
CA GLY A 347 -11.70 -4.30 21.33
C GLY A 347 -10.90 -3.06 20.95
N VAL A 348 -10.18 -2.51 21.91
CA VAL A 348 -9.23 -1.43 21.71
C VAL A 348 -7.86 -1.90 22.18
N ARG A 349 -6.88 -1.88 21.30
CA ARG A 349 -5.49 -2.12 21.65
C ARG A 349 -4.93 -0.89 22.37
N LEU A 350 -4.43 -1.09 23.61
CA LEU A 350 -3.97 0.01 24.46
C LEU A 350 -2.51 0.39 24.22
N LEU A 351 -1.65 -0.59 23.93
CA LEU A 351 -0.26 -0.33 23.59
C LEU A 351 -0.11 -0.11 22.09
N PRO A 352 0.58 0.95 21.64
CA PRO A 352 0.82 1.20 20.24
C PRO A 352 1.54 0.03 19.56
N PRO A 353 1.21 -0.28 18.29
CA PRO A 353 1.85 -1.37 17.56
C PRO A 353 3.32 -1.11 17.23
N ASP A 354 3.78 0.12 17.33
CA ASP A 354 5.14 0.60 17.02
C ASP A 354 6.10 0.59 18.24
N LEU A 355 5.68 0.07 19.39
CA LEU A 355 6.53 -0.11 20.59
C LEU A 355 7.63 -1.19 20.43
N GLY A 356 7.81 -1.75 19.24
CA GLY A 356 8.77 -2.80 18.99
C GLY A 356 8.27 -4.19 19.46
N GLU A 357 9.20 -5.14 19.61
CA GLU A 357 8.89 -6.48 20.14
C GLU A 357 8.60 -6.39 21.65
N THR A 358 7.38 -6.02 22.02
CA THR A 358 6.92 -6.16 23.40
C THR A 358 6.55 -7.61 23.64
N ALA A 359 6.98 -8.16 24.77
CA ALA A 359 6.57 -9.49 25.22
C ALA A 359 5.06 -9.57 25.51
N ILE A 360 4.37 -8.43 25.57
CA ILE A 360 2.96 -8.32 25.90
C ILE A 360 2.18 -7.48 24.89
N GLU A 361 0.93 -7.85 24.68
CA GLU A 361 -0.07 -7.04 23.98
C GLU A 361 -1.24 -6.81 24.92
N THR A 362 -1.72 -5.57 25.03
CA THR A 362 -2.79 -5.19 25.95
C THR A 362 -4.00 -4.66 25.21
N TYR A 363 -5.18 -5.11 25.66
CA TYR A 363 -6.46 -4.76 25.05
C TYR A 363 -7.47 -4.39 26.12
N LEU A 364 -8.34 -3.45 25.81
CA LEU A 364 -9.60 -3.25 26.53
C LEU A 364 -10.71 -3.85 25.68
N LEU A 365 -11.42 -4.83 26.24
CA LEU A 365 -12.51 -5.52 25.57
C LEU A 365 -13.83 -5.13 26.23
N LYS A 366 -14.87 -4.93 25.41
CA LYS A 366 -16.24 -4.70 25.84
C LYS A 366 -17.12 -5.77 25.24
N ILE A 367 -17.88 -6.47 26.08
CA ILE A 367 -18.79 -7.53 25.68
C ILE A 367 -20.21 -7.10 26.11
N GLU A 368 -21.06 -6.92 25.11
CA GLU A 368 -22.43 -6.45 25.32
C GLU A 368 -23.26 -7.43 26.14
N PRO A 369 -24.33 -6.96 26.86
CA PRO A 369 -25.28 -7.80 27.54
C PRO A 369 -25.89 -8.87 26.63
N SER A 370 -26.17 -10.05 27.20
CA SER A 370 -26.76 -11.19 26.48
C SER A 370 -25.93 -11.71 25.30
N CYS A 371 -24.66 -11.32 25.20
CA CYS A 371 -23.76 -11.78 24.16
C CYS A 371 -23.23 -13.19 24.46
N LYS A 372 -23.28 -14.08 23.45
CA LYS A 372 -22.67 -15.41 23.45
C LYS A 372 -21.68 -15.52 22.30
N LEU A 373 -20.46 -15.93 22.63
CA LEU A 373 -19.39 -16.18 21.67
C LEU A 373 -18.98 -17.64 21.76
N PHE A 374 -19.00 -18.35 20.64
CA PHE A 374 -18.65 -19.79 20.57
C PHE A 374 -17.19 -20.04 20.20
N ASN A 375 -16.35 -19.04 20.31
CA ASN A 375 -14.91 -19.14 20.10
C ASN A 375 -14.21 -18.12 20.98
N HIS A 376 -12.91 -18.32 21.19
CA HIS A 376 -12.08 -17.30 21.78
C HIS A 376 -11.89 -16.13 20.79
N PHE A 377 -11.82 -14.91 21.31
CA PHE A 377 -11.73 -13.68 20.50
C PHE A 377 -10.33 -13.42 19.94
N PHE A 378 -9.32 -14.19 20.33
CA PHE A 378 -7.97 -14.12 19.77
C PHE A 378 -7.45 -15.47 19.32
N SER A 379 -6.78 -15.53 18.18
CA SER A 379 -5.94 -16.67 17.80
C SER A 379 -4.54 -16.45 18.38
N HIS A 380 -4.21 -17.17 19.45
CA HIS A 380 -2.93 -17.04 20.13
C HIS A 380 -2.40 -18.40 20.62
N LYS A 381 -1.07 -18.56 20.68
CA LYS A 381 -0.41 -19.77 21.16
C LYS A 381 0.37 -19.58 22.50
N GLY A 382 0.31 -18.38 23.06
CA GLY A 382 1.00 -18.03 24.31
C GLY A 382 0.08 -18.04 25.53
N GLU A 383 0.55 -17.48 26.61
CA GLU A 383 -0.25 -17.27 27.83
C GLU A 383 -1.09 -16.02 27.70
N GLU A 384 -2.31 -16.06 28.23
CA GLU A 384 -3.22 -14.92 28.20
C GLU A 384 -3.80 -14.67 29.59
N MET A 385 -4.07 -13.42 29.90
CA MET A 385 -4.62 -13.00 31.19
C MET A 385 -5.69 -11.93 30.96
N GLY A 386 -6.86 -12.12 31.57
CA GLY A 386 -7.96 -11.16 31.56
C GLY A 386 -8.30 -10.71 32.99
N TYR A 387 -8.38 -9.41 33.22
CA TYR A 387 -8.89 -8.87 34.48
C TYR A 387 -10.23 -8.18 34.22
N LEU A 388 -11.28 -8.63 34.87
CA LEU A 388 -12.63 -8.11 34.69
C LEU A 388 -12.78 -6.81 35.48
N LEU A 389 -12.91 -5.69 34.75
CA LEU A 389 -13.03 -4.35 35.32
C LEU A 389 -14.46 -4.06 35.79
N SER A 390 -15.46 -4.52 35.03
CA SER A 390 -16.88 -4.35 35.34
C SER A 390 -17.71 -5.45 34.73
N GLY A 391 -18.92 -5.69 35.24
CA GLY A 391 -19.85 -6.72 34.78
C GLY A 391 -19.56 -8.11 35.29
N SER A 392 -20.09 -9.12 34.59
CA SER A 392 -19.88 -10.54 34.86
C SER A 392 -19.78 -11.33 33.56
N LEU A 393 -18.97 -12.40 33.57
CA LEU A 393 -18.78 -13.27 32.40
C LEU A 393 -18.79 -14.73 32.84
N ALA A 394 -19.39 -15.59 32.04
CA ALA A 394 -19.18 -17.01 32.10
C ALA A 394 -18.22 -17.43 30.96
N VAL A 395 -17.25 -18.28 31.28
CA VAL A 395 -16.30 -18.84 30.31
C VAL A 395 -16.35 -20.37 30.39
N TRP A 396 -16.34 -21.02 29.22
CA TRP A 396 -16.24 -22.47 29.12
C TRP A 396 -14.83 -22.84 28.68
N VAL A 397 -14.18 -23.65 29.53
CA VAL A 397 -12.81 -24.13 29.26
C VAL A 397 -12.80 -25.63 29.59
N ASN A 398 -12.38 -26.46 28.64
CA ASN A 398 -12.37 -27.92 28.77
C ASN A 398 -13.73 -28.48 29.18
N GLY A 399 -14.82 -27.96 28.60
CA GLY A 399 -16.20 -28.38 28.91
C GLY A 399 -16.73 -27.91 30.27
N GLN A 400 -15.97 -27.17 31.05
CA GLN A 400 -16.40 -26.66 32.38
C GLN A 400 -16.75 -25.16 32.28
N ARG A 401 -17.92 -24.81 32.80
CA ARG A 401 -18.37 -23.44 32.95
C ARG A 401 -17.79 -22.83 34.23
N GLN A 402 -17.13 -21.70 34.08
CA GLN A 402 -16.61 -20.89 35.20
C GLN A 402 -17.19 -19.48 35.10
N GLU A 403 -17.50 -18.88 36.25
CA GLU A 403 -18.02 -17.52 36.31
C GLU A 403 -16.96 -16.59 36.90
N ALA A 404 -16.86 -15.39 36.31
CA ALA A 404 -16.00 -14.33 36.77
C ALA A 404 -16.84 -13.06 36.97
N GLY A 405 -16.63 -12.38 38.07
CA GLY A 405 -17.20 -11.06 38.38
C GLY A 405 -16.15 -9.96 38.37
N ALA A 406 -16.60 -8.72 38.50
CA ALA A 406 -15.70 -7.58 38.58
C ALA A 406 -14.65 -7.76 39.69
N GLY A 407 -13.36 -7.61 39.32
CA GLY A 407 -12.23 -7.87 40.22
C GLY A 407 -11.60 -9.25 40.06
N ASP A 408 -12.20 -10.16 39.31
CA ASP A 408 -11.66 -11.50 39.11
C ASP A 408 -10.63 -11.53 37.97
N LEU A 409 -9.68 -12.46 38.08
CA LEU A 409 -8.63 -12.72 37.11
C LEU A 409 -8.88 -14.04 36.37
N ILE A 410 -8.91 -14.00 35.06
CA ILE A 410 -8.95 -15.14 34.17
C ILE A 410 -7.54 -15.38 33.64
N TYR A 411 -7.01 -16.59 33.81
CA TYR A 411 -5.66 -16.93 33.33
C TYR A 411 -5.70 -18.18 32.45
N LEU A 412 -5.22 -18.05 31.23
CA LEU A 412 -5.15 -19.12 30.25
C LEU A 412 -3.69 -19.40 29.93
N ARG A 413 -3.22 -20.60 30.19
CA ARG A 413 -1.84 -20.99 29.94
C ARG A 413 -1.66 -21.62 28.56
N LYS A 414 -2.51 -22.57 28.19
CA LYS A 414 -2.58 -23.25 26.89
C LYS A 414 -4.01 -23.56 26.49
N GLU A 415 -4.92 -23.32 27.40
CA GLU A 415 -6.33 -23.59 27.21
C GLU A 415 -6.93 -22.55 26.28
N THR A 416 -7.81 -22.99 25.38
CA THR A 416 -8.58 -22.08 24.49
C THR A 416 -10.03 -22.15 24.95
N PRO A 417 -10.63 -21.06 25.41
CA PRO A 417 -12.05 -21.02 25.75
C PRO A 417 -12.94 -21.40 24.55
N GLU A 418 -13.87 -22.27 24.80
CA GLU A 418 -14.84 -22.78 23.84
C GLU A 418 -16.01 -21.81 23.68
N GLN A 419 -16.37 -21.12 24.76
CA GLN A 419 -17.48 -20.17 24.78
C GLN A 419 -17.26 -19.10 25.83
N TRP A 420 -17.78 -17.90 25.52
CA TRP A 420 -17.93 -16.78 26.43
C TRP A 420 -19.37 -16.33 26.45
N GLU A 421 -19.88 -15.93 27.60
CA GLU A 421 -21.25 -15.44 27.76
C GLU A 421 -21.28 -14.29 28.76
N ASN A 422 -21.80 -13.13 28.33
CA ASN A 422 -22.25 -12.10 29.23
C ASN A 422 -23.75 -12.30 29.49
N SER A 423 -24.11 -12.95 30.55
CA SER A 423 -25.51 -13.14 30.96
C SER A 423 -26.03 -12.02 31.86
N GLY A 424 -25.24 -11.01 32.15
CA GLY A 424 -25.64 -9.83 32.93
C GLY A 424 -26.41 -8.79 32.14
N ASP A 425 -26.90 -7.77 32.82
CA ASP A 425 -27.68 -6.67 32.28
C ASP A 425 -26.82 -5.46 31.85
N CYS A 426 -25.51 -5.52 32.07
CA CYS A 426 -24.57 -4.46 31.74
C CYS A 426 -23.41 -5.00 30.91
N VAL A 427 -22.72 -4.07 30.24
CA VAL A 427 -21.51 -4.36 29.47
C VAL A 427 -20.42 -4.90 30.40
N ALA A 428 -19.79 -6.02 30.02
CA ALA A 428 -18.63 -6.53 30.69
C ALA A 428 -17.36 -5.94 30.08
N GLU A 429 -16.54 -5.28 30.90
CA GLU A 429 -15.28 -4.70 30.48
C GLU A 429 -14.09 -5.48 31.02
N LEU A 430 -13.17 -5.90 30.12
CA LEU A 430 -11.96 -6.65 30.50
C LEU A 430 -10.71 -5.93 30.04
N LEU A 431 -9.73 -5.84 30.93
CA LEU A 431 -8.35 -5.63 30.52
C LEU A 431 -7.77 -6.99 30.15
N TRP A 432 -7.38 -7.15 28.88
CA TRP A 432 -6.83 -8.39 28.37
C TRP A 432 -5.35 -8.24 27.99
N VAL A 433 -4.54 -9.16 28.43
CA VAL A 433 -3.08 -9.18 28.18
C VAL A 433 -2.72 -10.51 27.53
N LYS A 434 -2.08 -10.44 26.37
CA LYS A 434 -1.45 -11.59 25.71
C LYS A 434 0.04 -11.53 25.97
N ILE A 435 0.62 -12.66 26.32
CA ILE A 435 2.05 -12.82 26.62
C ILE A 435 2.65 -13.73 25.55
N ARG A 436 3.66 -13.22 24.82
CA ARG A 436 4.35 -13.95 23.75
C ARG A 436 5.43 -14.88 24.31
#